data_e51426504ed50d405564de7b28b291c8
#
_entry.id   e51426504ed50d405564de7b28b291c8
#
_cell.length_a   1.000
_cell.length_b   1.000
_cell.length_c   1.000
_cell.angle_alpha   90.00
_cell.angle_beta   90.00
_cell.angle_gamma   90.00
#
_symmetry.space_group_name_H-M   'P 1'
#
loop_
_entity.id
_entity.type
_entity.pdbx_description
1 polymer ?
#
loop_
_entity_poly.entity_id
_entity_poly.type
_entity_poly.pdbx_seq_one_letter_code
_entity_poly.pdbx_strand_id
1 'polypeptide(L)'
;MTTALALARSYGVAVRFANLGEWGDAELRSEYDPSIPEIRLNLAVAARLPSAQLGEFVALAVGHELYHHREAIREVPRLRDRGARESAADGFARTLLGPSA
;
A
#
# COMPACT_ATOMS: atom_id res chain seq x y z
N MET A 1 0.39 -2.39 12.64
CA MET A 1 -0.13 -3.35 11.71
C MET A 1 -1.58 -3.13 11.38
N THR A 2 -2.39 -3.21 12.39
CA THR A 2 -3.82 -2.92 12.25
C THR A 2 -4.09 -1.47 11.84
N THR A 3 -3.15 -0.57 12.10
CA THR A 3 -3.31 0.85 11.79
C THR A 3 -3.56 1.11 10.30
N ALA A 4 -2.78 0.47 9.42
CA ALA A 4 -2.95 0.67 7.98
C ALA A 4 -4.30 0.12 7.50
N LEU A 5 -4.67 -1.09 7.94
CA LEU A 5 -5.95 -1.69 7.57
C LEU A 5 -7.13 -0.92 8.17
N ALA A 6 -7.01 -0.47 9.41
CA ALA A 6 -8.04 0.35 10.04
C ALA A 6 -8.23 1.68 9.31
N LEU A 7 -7.13 2.29 8.87
CA LEU A 7 -7.18 3.53 8.12
C LEU A 7 -7.83 3.31 6.75
N ALA A 8 -7.49 2.23 6.05
CA ALA A 8 -8.14 1.88 4.78
C ALA A 8 -9.65 1.75 4.95
N ARG A 9 -10.07 1.07 6.02
CA ARG A 9 -11.49 0.92 6.33
C ARG A 9 -12.15 2.29 6.56
N SER A 10 -11.48 3.18 7.28
CA SER A 10 -12.02 4.51 7.57
C SER A 10 -12.21 5.34 6.30
N TYR A 11 -11.38 5.11 5.29
CA TYR A 11 -11.53 5.76 3.99
C TYR A 11 -12.53 5.07 3.06
N GLY A 12 -13.07 3.94 3.47
CA GLY A 12 -13.95 3.15 2.60
C GLY A 12 -13.21 2.46 1.45
N VAL A 13 -11.92 2.19 1.63
CA VAL A 13 -11.08 1.52 0.63
C VAL A 13 -11.00 0.03 0.95
N ALA A 14 -11.41 -0.81 0.01
CA ALA A 14 -11.31 -2.25 0.15
C ALA A 14 -9.85 -2.70 0.00
N VAL A 15 -9.46 -3.74 0.73
CA VAL A 15 -8.13 -4.34 0.63
C VAL A 15 -8.29 -5.82 0.40
N ARG A 16 -7.63 -6.36 -0.63
CA ARG A 16 -7.63 -7.79 -0.89
C ARG A 16 -6.31 -8.25 -1.51
N PHE A 17 -6.06 -9.56 -1.44
CA PHE A 17 -4.96 -10.17 -2.16
C PHE A 17 -5.42 -10.57 -3.55
N ALA A 18 -4.52 -10.43 -4.52
CA ALA A 18 -4.75 -10.87 -5.89
C ALA A 18 -3.42 -11.24 -6.52
N ASN A 19 -3.43 -12.18 -7.44
CA ASN A 19 -2.22 -12.51 -8.18
C ASN A 19 -1.95 -11.42 -9.21
N LEU A 20 -0.96 -10.57 -8.93
CA LEU A 20 -0.56 -9.48 -9.81
C LEU A 20 0.60 -9.88 -10.75
N GLY A 21 0.99 -11.14 -10.70
CA GLY A 21 2.05 -11.67 -11.55
C GLY A 21 3.42 -11.62 -10.90
N GLU A 22 4.37 -12.26 -11.57
CA GLU A 22 5.78 -12.26 -11.19
C GLU A 22 6.56 -11.69 -12.36
N TRP A 23 7.19 -10.54 -12.15
CA TRP A 23 7.83 -9.79 -13.23
C TRP A 23 9.34 -9.66 -13.04
N GLY A 24 9.98 -10.67 -12.48
CA GLY A 24 11.42 -10.65 -12.24
C GLY A 24 11.82 -9.52 -11.29
N ASP A 25 12.73 -8.66 -11.73
CA ASP A 25 13.25 -7.58 -10.88
C ASP A 25 12.24 -6.45 -10.64
N ALA A 26 11.21 -6.37 -11.46
CA ALA A 26 10.21 -5.31 -11.41
C ALA A 26 8.86 -5.83 -10.91
N GLU A 27 8.87 -6.78 -9.97
CA GLU A 27 7.61 -7.34 -9.49
C GLU A 27 6.76 -6.30 -8.77
N LEU A 28 5.48 -6.32 -9.07
CA LEU A 28 4.51 -5.41 -8.50
C LEU A 28 4.09 -5.92 -7.13
N ARG A 29 4.28 -5.12 -6.09
CA ARG A 29 3.91 -5.50 -4.72
C ARG A 29 2.44 -5.27 -4.44
N SER A 30 1.88 -4.19 -4.99
CA SER A 30 0.50 -3.78 -4.76
C SER A 30 0.05 -2.84 -5.87
N GLU A 31 -1.25 -2.66 -5.97
CA GLU A 31 -1.82 -1.66 -6.87
C GLU A 31 -3.07 -1.04 -6.25
N TYR A 32 -3.41 0.14 -6.72
CA TYR A 32 -4.57 0.88 -6.27
C TYR A 32 -5.49 1.18 -7.46
N ASP A 33 -6.76 0.86 -7.30
CA ASP A 33 -7.79 1.15 -8.29
C ASP A 33 -8.73 2.23 -7.71
N PRO A 34 -8.64 3.47 -8.21
CA PRO A 34 -9.45 4.56 -7.65
C PRO A 34 -10.94 4.44 -7.96
N SER A 35 -11.32 3.67 -8.97
CA SER A 35 -12.70 3.60 -9.41
C SER A 35 -13.59 2.82 -8.44
N ILE A 36 -13.04 1.86 -7.69
CA ILE A 36 -13.81 1.01 -6.78
C ILE A 36 -14.07 1.70 -5.43
N PRO A 37 -13.18 2.32 -4.64
CA PRO A 37 -11.73 2.19 -4.60
C PRO A 37 -11.26 0.90 -3.90
N GLU A 38 -10.17 0.36 -4.38
CA GLU A 38 -9.64 -0.92 -3.90
C GLU A 38 -8.12 -0.94 -3.96
N ILE A 39 -7.51 -1.53 -2.94
CA ILE A 39 -6.08 -1.83 -2.90
C ILE A 39 -5.93 -3.33 -3.06
N ARG A 40 -5.11 -3.74 -4.02
CA ARG A 40 -4.79 -5.16 -4.24
C ARG A 40 -3.34 -5.41 -3.87
N LEU A 41 -3.12 -6.41 -3.01
CA LEU A 41 -1.80 -6.83 -2.58
C LEU A 41 -1.39 -8.06 -3.37
N ASN A 42 -0.15 -8.11 -3.86
CA ASN A 42 0.29 -9.22 -4.70
C ASN A 42 0.41 -10.51 -3.89
N LEU A 43 -0.48 -11.44 -4.14
CA LEU A 43 -0.49 -12.75 -3.49
C LEU A 43 0.80 -13.52 -3.74
N ALA A 44 1.38 -13.40 -4.94
CA ALA A 44 2.63 -14.08 -5.28
C ALA A 44 3.79 -13.62 -4.38
N VAL A 45 3.84 -12.34 -4.04
CA VAL A 45 4.84 -11.82 -3.10
C VAL A 45 4.55 -12.29 -1.69
N ALA A 46 3.31 -12.14 -1.25
CA ALA A 46 2.90 -12.52 0.11
C ALA A 46 3.18 -14.00 0.40
N ALA A 47 2.93 -14.86 -0.58
CA ALA A 47 3.10 -16.30 -0.42
C ALA A 47 4.56 -16.73 -0.22
N ARG A 48 5.52 -15.90 -0.63
CA ARG A 48 6.96 -16.19 -0.50
C ARG A 48 7.56 -15.63 0.78
N LEU A 49 6.83 -14.78 1.51
CA LEU A 49 7.36 -14.15 2.71
C LEU A 49 7.21 -15.05 3.94
N PRO A 50 8.22 -15.07 4.82
CA PRO A 50 8.05 -15.67 6.14
C PRO A 50 6.90 -14.97 6.87
N SER A 51 6.16 -15.72 7.68
CA SER A 51 5.01 -15.17 8.40
C SER A 51 5.38 -13.97 9.28
N ALA A 52 6.61 -13.94 9.80
CA ALA A 52 7.08 -12.81 10.62
C ALA A 52 7.20 -11.51 9.82
N GLN A 53 7.33 -11.59 8.49
CA GLN A 53 7.46 -10.41 7.62
C GLN A 53 6.17 -10.05 6.91
N LEU A 54 5.18 -10.93 6.92
CA LEU A 54 3.93 -10.71 6.19
C LEU A 54 3.18 -9.48 6.69
N GLY A 55 3.13 -9.29 7.99
CA GLY A 55 2.44 -8.14 8.59
C GLY A 55 3.03 -6.81 8.17
N GLU A 56 4.36 -6.71 8.15
CA GLU A 56 5.04 -5.50 7.71
C GLU A 56 4.79 -5.24 6.21
N PHE A 57 4.85 -6.29 5.40
CA PHE A 57 4.54 -6.19 3.98
C PHE A 57 3.14 -5.61 3.76
N VAL A 58 2.14 -6.16 4.45
CA VAL A 58 0.75 -5.69 4.33
C VAL A 58 0.64 -4.22 4.74
N ALA A 59 1.23 -3.86 5.89
CA ALA A 59 1.16 -2.49 6.40
C ALA A 59 1.80 -1.49 5.45
N LEU A 60 2.99 -1.81 4.92
CA LEU A 60 3.69 -0.92 4.00
C LEU A 60 2.97 -0.80 2.66
N ALA A 61 2.49 -1.91 2.12
CA ALA A 61 1.79 -1.91 0.84
C ALA A 61 0.46 -1.16 0.93
N VAL A 62 -0.32 -1.43 1.96
CA VAL A 62 -1.60 -0.73 2.18
C VAL A 62 -1.36 0.76 2.40
N GLY A 63 -0.38 1.12 3.22
CA GLY A 63 -0.05 2.52 3.50
C GLY A 63 0.39 3.27 2.24
N HIS A 64 1.23 2.64 1.41
CA HIS A 64 1.68 3.23 0.16
C HIS A 64 0.49 3.54 -0.76
N GLU A 65 -0.40 2.57 -0.96
CA GLU A 65 -1.56 2.76 -1.84
C GLU A 65 -2.59 3.72 -1.24
N LEU A 66 -2.72 3.76 0.10
CA LEU A 66 -3.58 4.74 0.75
C LEU A 66 -3.13 6.18 0.50
N TYR A 67 -1.82 6.41 0.41
CA TYR A 67 -1.33 7.73 0.04
C TYR A 67 -1.84 8.13 -1.35
N HIS A 68 -1.82 7.21 -2.30
CA HIS A 68 -2.35 7.48 -3.64
C HIS A 68 -3.87 7.70 -3.61
N HIS A 69 -4.59 7.04 -2.70
CA HIS A 69 -6.01 7.32 -2.49
C HIS A 69 -6.21 8.75 -2.00
N ARG A 70 -5.38 9.19 -1.04
CA ARG A 70 -5.44 10.57 -0.53
C ARG A 70 -5.15 11.60 -1.62
N GLU A 71 -4.26 11.29 -2.55
CA GLU A 71 -4.06 12.12 -3.74
C GLU A 71 -5.32 12.17 -4.60
N ALA A 72 -5.94 11.02 -4.83
CA ALA A 72 -7.12 10.91 -5.69
C ALA A 72 -8.31 11.70 -5.13
N ILE A 73 -8.49 11.72 -3.81
CA ILE A 73 -9.56 12.48 -3.15
C ILE A 73 -9.15 13.90 -2.79
N ARG A 74 -7.96 14.31 -3.24
CA ARG A 74 -7.41 15.67 -3.04
C ARG A 74 -7.19 16.04 -1.58
N GLU A 75 -6.95 15.07 -0.72
CA GLU A 75 -6.61 15.32 0.67
C GLU A 75 -5.16 15.74 0.82
N VAL A 76 -4.29 15.27 -0.09
CA VAL A 76 -2.90 15.68 -0.20
C VAL A 76 -2.60 16.11 -1.63
N PRO A 77 -1.61 17.00 -1.85
CA PRO A 77 -1.27 17.42 -3.21
C PRO A 77 -0.69 16.28 -4.03
N ARG A 78 -1.07 16.23 -5.30
CA ARG A 78 -0.46 15.31 -6.24
C ARG A 78 0.77 15.98 -6.84
N LEU A 79 1.95 15.56 -6.40
CA LEU A 79 3.21 16.08 -6.90
C LEU A 79 3.40 15.71 -8.37
N ARG A 80 4.11 16.55 -9.13
CA ARG A 80 4.36 16.29 -10.54
C ARG A 80 5.40 15.20 -10.76
N ASP A 81 6.45 15.21 -9.93
CA ASP A 81 7.54 14.26 -10.06
C ASP A 81 7.12 12.89 -9.51
N ARG A 82 7.22 11.87 -10.35
CA ARG A 82 6.83 10.52 -9.96
C ARG A 82 7.69 9.99 -8.81
N GLY A 83 9.00 10.24 -8.84
CA GLY A 83 9.89 9.81 -7.77
C GLY A 83 9.53 10.45 -6.43
N ALA A 84 9.20 11.74 -6.45
CA ALA A 84 8.76 12.44 -5.25
C ALA A 84 7.44 11.88 -4.72
N ARG A 85 6.51 11.54 -5.59
CA ARG A 85 5.23 10.93 -5.21
C ARG A 85 5.43 9.57 -4.55
N GLU A 86 6.28 8.73 -5.14
CA GLU A 86 6.56 7.41 -4.59
C GLU A 86 7.30 7.50 -3.25
N SER A 87 8.25 8.44 -3.11
CA SER A 87 8.92 8.68 -1.85
C SER A 87 7.96 9.15 -0.77
N ALA A 88 7.02 10.04 -1.11
CA ALA A 88 6.02 10.53 -0.18
C ALA A 88 5.08 9.39 0.27
N ALA A 89 4.68 8.53 -0.66
CA ALA A 89 3.85 7.37 -0.35
C ALA A 89 4.57 6.39 0.58
N ASP A 90 5.83 6.11 0.32
CA ASP A 90 6.64 5.24 1.18
C ASP A 90 6.84 5.84 2.57
N GLY A 91 7.11 7.14 2.64
CA GLY A 91 7.24 7.84 3.92
C GLY A 91 5.95 7.78 4.74
N PHE A 92 4.82 8.01 4.10
CA PHE A 92 3.52 7.89 4.75
C PHE A 92 3.29 6.47 5.29
N ALA A 93 3.56 5.46 4.45
CA ALA A 93 3.37 4.07 4.83
C ALA A 93 4.19 3.71 6.09
N ARG A 94 5.43 4.19 6.17
CA ARG A 94 6.29 3.94 7.34
C ARG A 94 5.73 4.54 8.61
N THR A 95 5.06 5.68 8.54
CA THR A 95 4.44 6.28 9.73
C THR A 95 3.33 5.40 10.30
N LEU A 96 2.74 4.53 9.49
CA LEU A 96 1.66 3.65 9.91
C LEU A 96 2.15 2.36 10.58
N LEU A 97 3.47 2.08 10.53
CA LEU A 97 4.02 0.92 11.23
C LEU A 97 3.99 1.09 12.74
N GLY A 98 3.92 2.32 13.20
CA GLY A 98 3.98 2.63 14.61
C GLY A 98 5.39 2.50 15.17
N PRO A 99 5.56 2.73 16.47
CA PRO A 99 6.88 2.62 17.10
C PRO A 99 7.38 1.19 17.05
N SER A 100 8.66 1.04 16.75
CA SER A 100 9.29 -0.26 16.83
C SER A 100 9.30 -0.73 18.27
N ALA A 101 8.82 -1.91 18.45
CA ALA A 101 8.87 -2.52 19.77
C ALA A 101 10.29 -2.95 20.11
#